data_f233596de41e4bd05398cdce2069b463
#
_entry.id   f233596de41e4bd05398cdce2069b463
#
_cell.length_a   1.000
_cell.length_b   1.000
_cell.length_c   1.000
_cell.angle_alpha   90.00
_cell.angle_beta   90.00
_cell.angle_gamma   90.00
#
_symmetry.space_group_name_H-M   'P 1'
#
loop_
_entity.id
_entity.type
_entity.pdbx_description
1 polymer ?
#
loop_
_entity_poly.entity_id
_entity_poly.type
_entity_poly.pdbx_seq_one_letter_code
_entity_poly.pdbx_strand_id
1 'polypeptide(L)'
;MESSEGWNAPIKRFYEGRRCYYRYEDENFSINKRDFSEAELDELDEALIMLNRLNGTAGFDWVSEFVANFEDKLGRRRNTTPVIGYEKNPFLTGIENLSVLYNYIVNKQVLKITYQHFTQGEMVHFMHPYYLKQYNNRWFLFGITERKKDVLTNLPLDRIVKIEPVHMAYIPNTNFDFEEYFDDVVGVSVPWTGEPEPVVLRFDKERYPYVITKPLHPSQIELDKDNCIIQLNVFLTPELESVIFSYGDHVEVLKPATLRETFRQKTEIMFERYNCAE
;
A
#
# COMPACT_ATOMS: atom_id res chain seq x y z
N MET A 1 -32.26 24.51 2.95
CA MET A 1 -31.49 25.20 3.98
C MET A 1 -32.13 25.06 5.38
N GLU A 2 -33.47 24.95 5.48
CA GLU A 2 -34.20 24.77 6.75
C GLU A 2 -34.46 23.29 7.13
N SER A 3 -34.04 22.30 6.32
CA SER A 3 -34.29 20.88 6.57
C SER A 3 -33.15 20.21 7.36
N SER A 4 -33.47 19.14 8.07
CA SER A 4 -32.51 18.33 8.84
C SER A 4 -31.40 17.71 7.96
N GLU A 5 -31.57 17.64 6.64
CA GLU A 5 -30.56 17.24 5.65
C GLU A 5 -29.79 18.44 5.08
N GLY A 6 -30.11 19.67 5.50
CA GLY A 6 -29.51 20.92 5.07
C GLY A 6 -28.68 21.58 6.17
N TRP A 7 -28.43 22.87 6.00
CA TRP A 7 -27.58 23.67 6.88
C TRP A 7 -28.23 24.02 8.23
N ASN A 8 -29.46 23.58 8.53
CA ASN A 8 -30.24 23.90 9.72
C ASN A 8 -30.22 25.40 10.06
N ALA A 9 -30.18 26.24 9.03
CA ALA A 9 -30.03 27.69 9.19
C ALA A 9 -31.33 28.29 9.79
N PRO A 10 -31.27 28.98 10.92
CA PRO A 10 -32.40 29.64 11.54
C PRO A 10 -32.78 30.87 10.69
N ILE A 11 -33.62 30.69 9.66
CA ILE A 11 -34.00 31.73 8.71
C ILE A 11 -35.36 32.29 9.08
N LYS A 12 -35.42 33.60 9.29
CA LYS A 12 -36.68 34.34 9.49
C LYS A 12 -37.04 35.14 8.24
N ARG A 13 -38.31 35.02 7.84
CA ARG A 13 -38.88 35.81 6.76
C ARG A 13 -39.49 37.10 7.33
N PHE A 14 -39.26 38.21 6.67
CA PHE A 14 -39.95 39.47 6.98
C PHE A 14 -40.30 40.20 5.69
N TYR A 15 -41.29 41.11 5.78
CA TYR A 15 -41.84 41.79 4.64
C TYR A 15 -41.68 43.30 4.83
N GLU A 16 -41.16 43.95 3.80
CA GLU A 16 -41.21 45.43 3.66
C GLU A 16 -42.07 45.77 2.44
N GLY A 17 -43.33 46.21 2.69
CA GLY A 17 -44.31 46.40 1.64
C GLY A 17 -44.68 45.06 0.96
N ARG A 18 -44.43 44.97 -0.36
CA ARG A 18 -44.68 43.74 -1.16
C ARG A 18 -43.46 42.86 -1.34
N ARG A 19 -42.30 43.21 -0.78
CA ARG A 19 -41.03 42.48 -0.95
C ARG A 19 -40.81 41.58 0.28
N CYS A 20 -40.43 40.32 0.02
CA CYS A 20 -40.06 39.35 1.04
C CYS A 20 -38.54 39.35 1.15
N TYR A 21 -38.07 39.44 2.39
CA TYR A 21 -36.66 39.37 2.74
C TYR A 21 -36.41 38.21 3.70
N TYR A 22 -35.20 37.75 3.72
CA TYR A 22 -34.76 36.67 4.58
C TYR A 22 -33.55 37.16 5.40
N ARG A 23 -33.52 36.85 6.69
CA ARG A 23 -32.36 37.07 7.56
C ARG A 23 -32.25 35.90 8.52
N TYR A 24 -31.06 35.71 9.08
CA TYR A 24 -30.90 34.76 10.18
C TYR A 24 -31.59 35.33 11.43
N GLU A 25 -32.24 34.45 12.24
CA GLU A 25 -32.82 34.82 13.54
C GLU A 25 -31.71 35.16 14.55
N ASP A 26 -30.56 34.41 14.50
CA ASP A 26 -29.37 34.68 15.26
C ASP A 26 -28.41 35.52 14.42
N GLU A 27 -28.08 36.72 14.88
CA GLU A 27 -27.14 37.65 14.21
C GLU A 27 -25.73 37.12 14.20
N ASN A 28 -25.36 36.18 15.10
CA ASN A 28 -24.04 35.52 15.16
C ASN A 28 -23.97 34.27 14.29
N PHE A 29 -25.13 33.83 13.75
CA PHE A 29 -25.14 32.65 12.88
C PHE A 29 -24.48 32.95 11.54
N SER A 30 -23.60 32.04 11.15
CA SER A 30 -22.95 32.07 9.83
C SER A 30 -22.88 30.65 9.27
N ILE A 31 -23.27 30.47 8.01
CA ILE A 31 -23.10 29.19 7.29
C ILE A 31 -21.61 28.74 7.30
N ASN A 32 -20.68 29.69 7.41
CA ASN A 32 -19.24 29.41 7.49
C ASN A 32 -18.76 29.06 8.91
N LYS A 33 -19.63 29.21 9.93
CA LYS A 33 -19.39 28.78 11.31
C LYS A 33 -20.29 27.59 11.62
N ARG A 34 -20.08 26.47 10.93
CA ARG A 34 -20.75 25.24 11.25
C ARG A 34 -20.10 24.68 12.52
N ASP A 35 -20.82 24.71 13.63
CA ASP A 35 -20.47 23.93 14.78
C ASP A 35 -20.77 22.46 14.44
N PHE A 36 -19.77 21.62 14.44
CA PHE A 36 -19.97 20.18 14.29
C PHE A 36 -20.82 19.67 15.45
N SER A 37 -21.77 18.80 15.17
CA SER A 37 -22.46 18.04 16.22
C SER A 37 -21.44 17.15 16.96
N GLU A 38 -21.77 16.74 18.20
CA GLU A 38 -20.90 15.85 18.95
C GLU A 38 -20.61 14.54 18.22
N ALA A 39 -21.62 13.99 17.51
CA ALA A 39 -21.45 12.78 16.69
C ALA A 39 -20.48 13.00 15.50
N GLU A 40 -20.60 14.14 14.79
CA GLU A 40 -19.66 14.49 13.71
C GLU A 40 -18.24 14.73 14.24
N LEU A 41 -18.12 15.29 15.45
CA LEU A 41 -16.82 15.45 16.09
C LEU A 41 -16.20 14.12 16.51
N ASP A 42 -17.00 13.17 16.96
CA ASP A 42 -16.52 11.83 17.32
C ASP A 42 -16.07 11.05 16.07
N GLU A 43 -16.81 11.13 14.96
CA GLU A 43 -16.40 10.57 13.65
C GLU A 43 -15.10 11.20 13.14
N LEU A 44 -14.94 12.52 13.28
CA LEU A 44 -13.71 13.22 12.94
C LEU A 44 -12.55 12.80 13.83
N ASP A 45 -12.78 12.64 15.13
CA ASP A 45 -11.79 12.15 16.07
C ASP A 45 -11.29 10.73 15.71
N GLU A 46 -12.20 9.84 15.30
CA GLU A 46 -11.83 8.50 14.80
C GLU A 46 -11.01 8.58 13.52
N ALA A 47 -11.39 9.44 12.56
CA ALA A 47 -10.64 9.67 11.34
C ALA A 47 -9.24 10.23 11.62
N LEU A 48 -9.11 11.17 12.57
CA LEU A 48 -7.81 11.71 12.99
C LEU A 48 -6.94 10.64 13.68
N ILE A 49 -7.54 9.76 14.49
CA ILE A 49 -6.84 8.61 15.07
C ILE A 49 -6.33 7.69 13.96
N MET A 50 -7.15 7.43 12.94
CA MET A 50 -6.73 6.63 11.78
C MET A 50 -5.61 7.29 10.99
N LEU A 51 -5.69 8.60 10.73
CA LEU A 51 -4.62 9.36 10.08
C LEU A 51 -3.34 9.38 10.92
N ASN A 52 -3.46 9.55 12.23
CA ASN A 52 -2.30 9.57 13.14
C ASN A 52 -1.55 8.21 13.16
N ARG A 53 -2.19 7.13 12.68
CA ARG A 53 -1.54 5.83 12.47
C ARG A 53 -0.42 5.91 11.41
N LEU A 54 -0.55 6.83 10.46
CA LEU A 54 0.45 7.10 9.44
C LEU A 54 1.60 7.96 9.97
N ASN A 55 1.45 8.52 11.18
CA ASN A 55 2.47 9.34 11.82
C ASN A 55 3.75 8.55 12.07
N GLY A 56 4.88 9.10 11.65
CA GLY A 56 6.19 8.44 11.71
C GLY A 56 6.39 7.36 10.63
N THR A 57 5.46 7.26 9.66
CA THR A 57 5.74 6.66 8.37
C THR A 57 6.36 7.75 7.50
N ALA A 58 7.59 7.57 7.07
CA ALA A 58 8.28 8.57 6.25
C ALA A 58 7.46 8.88 4.99
N GLY A 59 7.38 10.14 4.62
CA GLY A 59 6.48 10.65 3.56
C GLY A 59 5.09 11.06 4.05
N PHE A 60 4.75 10.77 5.30
CA PHE A 60 3.53 11.21 5.97
C PHE A 60 3.80 12.14 7.17
N ASP A 61 4.98 12.76 7.22
CA ASP A 61 5.38 13.68 8.31
C ASP A 61 4.41 14.86 8.46
N TRP A 62 3.79 15.28 7.36
CA TRP A 62 2.75 16.30 7.31
C TRP A 62 1.48 15.90 8.10
N VAL A 63 1.25 14.59 8.31
CA VAL A 63 0.06 14.10 9.06
C VAL A 63 0.13 14.57 10.51
N SER A 64 1.29 14.57 11.13
CA SER A 64 1.46 15.04 12.52
C SER A 64 1.08 16.51 12.66
N GLU A 65 1.54 17.33 11.72
CA GLU A 65 1.22 18.77 11.69
C GLU A 65 -0.25 19.01 11.36
N PHE A 66 -0.79 18.25 10.41
CA PHE A 66 -2.20 18.32 10.04
C PHE A 66 -3.10 17.95 11.22
N VAL A 67 -2.84 16.82 11.90
CA VAL A 67 -3.61 16.38 13.08
C VAL A 67 -3.51 17.40 14.19
N ALA A 68 -2.30 17.88 14.52
CA ALA A 68 -2.12 18.89 15.57
C ALA A 68 -2.86 20.20 15.27
N ASN A 69 -2.81 20.68 14.01
CA ASN A 69 -3.52 21.88 13.60
C ASN A 69 -5.05 21.69 13.62
N PHE A 70 -5.52 20.47 13.34
CA PHE A 70 -6.95 20.17 13.34
C PHE A 70 -7.48 20.02 14.75
N GLU A 71 -6.76 19.34 15.66
CA GLU A 71 -7.07 19.23 17.08
C GLU A 71 -7.12 20.62 17.74
N ASP A 72 -6.19 21.53 17.40
CA ASP A 72 -6.16 22.91 17.90
C ASP A 72 -7.39 23.71 17.44
N LYS A 73 -7.82 23.56 16.19
CA LYS A 73 -9.01 24.21 15.64
C LYS A 73 -10.30 23.69 16.26
N LEU A 74 -10.36 22.42 16.63
CA LEU A 74 -11.50 21.81 17.29
C LEU A 74 -11.53 22.08 18.80
N GLY A 75 -10.43 22.65 19.38
CA GLY A 75 -10.29 22.89 20.82
C GLY A 75 -10.17 21.60 21.64
N ARG A 76 -9.88 20.46 20.99
CA ARG A 76 -9.76 19.14 21.60
C ARG A 76 -8.30 18.68 21.54
N ARG A 77 -7.54 18.84 22.61
CA ARG A 77 -6.23 18.21 22.77
C ARG A 77 -6.39 16.92 23.57
N ARG A 78 -6.21 15.79 22.91
CA ARG A 78 -6.10 14.49 23.61
C ARG A 78 -4.63 14.15 23.83
N ASN A 79 -4.22 14.11 25.11
CA ASN A 79 -3.01 13.41 25.52
C ASN A 79 -3.32 11.91 25.54
N THR A 80 -3.28 11.24 24.38
CA THR A 80 -3.47 9.79 24.31
C THR A 80 -2.10 9.12 24.27
N THR A 81 -1.77 8.39 25.31
CA THR A 81 -0.68 7.40 25.24
C THR A 81 -1.03 6.42 24.11
N PRO A 82 -0.12 6.16 23.15
CA PRO A 82 -0.41 5.23 22.07
C PRO A 82 -0.73 3.84 22.63
N VAL A 83 -1.96 3.38 22.43
CA VAL A 83 -2.41 2.04 22.85
C VAL A 83 -2.33 1.02 21.72
N ILE A 84 -1.96 1.47 20.50
CA ILE A 84 -1.80 0.63 19.31
C ILE A 84 -0.39 0.86 18.76
N GLY A 85 0.36 -0.23 18.61
CA GLY A 85 1.66 -0.24 17.96
C GLY A 85 1.57 -0.77 16.53
N TYR A 86 2.36 -0.18 15.62
CA TYR A 86 2.55 -0.67 14.25
C TYR A 86 4.01 -1.07 14.08
N GLU A 87 4.22 -2.12 13.28
CA GLU A 87 5.57 -2.46 12.86
C GLU A 87 6.15 -1.31 12.03
N LYS A 88 7.27 -0.76 12.50
CA LYS A 88 8.00 0.31 11.81
C LYS A 88 9.41 -0.18 11.52
N ASN A 89 9.84 0.00 10.28
CA ASN A 89 11.22 -0.20 9.91
C ASN A 89 11.95 1.17 9.88
N PRO A 90 12.67 1.55 10.93
CA PRO A 90 13.35 2.85 10.99
C PRO A 90 14.52 2.98 9.99
N PHE A 91 14.93 1.87 9.37
CA PHE A 91 16.01 1.82 8.39
C PHE A 91 15.50 1.87 6.94
N LEU A 92 14.18 1.97 6.76
CA LEU A 92 13.60 2.03 5.42
C LEU A 92 13.84 3.44 4.84
N THR A 93 14.63 3.50 3.79
CA THR A 93 14.94 4.72 3.04
C THR A 93 14.06 4.82 1.81
N GLY A 94 13.98 6.04 1.20
CA GLY A 94 13.22 6.29 -0.02
C GLY A 94 11.74 6.60 0.19
N ILE A 95 11.21 6.42 1.40
CA ILE A 95 9.82 6.74 1.72
C ILE A 95 9.58 8.26 1.68
N GLU A 96 10.59 9.05 1.96
CA GLU A 96 10.58 10.52 1.83
C GLU A 96 10.20 10.97 0.42
N ASN A 97 10.41 10.13 -0.58
CA ASN A 97 10.03 10.40 -1.97
C ASN A 97 8.56 10.07 -2.29
N LEU A 98 7.83 9.43 -1.38
CA LEU A 98 6.50 8.88 -1.66
C LEU A 98 5.49 9.96 -2.08
N SER A 99 5.40 11.05 -1.31
CA SER A 99 4.48 12.16 -1.60
C SER A 99 4.86 12.90 -2.88
N VAL A 100 6.15 13.05 -3.15
CA VAL A 100 6.64 13.66 -4.38
C VAL A 100 6.33 12.80 -5.59
N LEU A 101 6.56 11.49 -5.50
CA LEU A 101 6.23 10.53 -6.56
C LEU A 101 4.73 10.44 -6.80
N TYR A 102 3.92 10.42 -5.74
CA TYR A 102 2.46 10.50 -5.86
C TYR A 102 2.02 11.71 -6.69
N ASN A 103 2.55 12.90 -6.37
CA ASN A 103 2.24 14.12 -7.11
C ASN A 103 2.66 14.03 -8.59
N TYR A 104 3.82 13.43 -8.89
CA TYR A 104 4.26 13.25 -10.26
C TYR A 104 3.39 12.27 -11.05
N ILE A 105 2.88 11.21 -10.40
CA ILE A 105 1.93 10.27 -11.01
C ILE A 105 0.61 10.99 -11.35
N VAL A 106 0.03 11.70 -10.37
CA VAL A 106 -1.24 12.42 -10.54
C VAL A 106 -1.13 13.49 -11.64
N ASN A 107 -0.01 14.20 -11.70
CA ASN A 107 0.25 15.25 -12.69
C ASN A 107 0.78 14.70 -14.02
N LYS A 108 0.86 13.36 -14.18
CA LYS A 108 1.34 12.72 -15.42
C LYS A 108 2.69 13.25 -15.87
N GLN A 109 3.64 13.36 -14.93
CA GLN A 109 4.95 13.91 -15.17
C GLN A 109 5.97 12.82 -15.47
N VAL A 110 6.73 12.94 -16.58
CA VAL A 110 7.86 12.07 -16.89
C VAL A 110 9.03 12.37 -15.97
N LEU A 111 9.71 11.33 -15.50
CA LEU A 111 10.79 11.44 -14.53
C LEU A 111 12.11 10.90 -15.11
N LYS A 112 13.19 11.60 -14.83
CA LYS A 112 14.55 11.07 -14.90
C LYS A 112 14.93 10.59 -13.51
N ILE A 113 15.07 9.27 -13.38
CA ILE A 113 15.38 8.60 -12.11
C ILE A 113 16.80 8.07 -12.17
N THR A 114 17.66 8.54 -11.26
CA THR A 114 18.95 7.91 -11.00
C THR A 114 18.75 6.80 -9.98
N TYR A 115 19.06 5.59 -10.34
CA TYR A 115 18.77 4.37 -9.58
C TYR A 115 20.03 3.55 -9.33
N GLN A 116 20.24 3.12 -8.09
CA GLN A 116 21.36 2.30 -7.68
C GLN A 116 21.05 0.80 -7.81
N HIS A 117 21.63 0.15 -8.81
CA HIS A 117 21.59 -1.30 -8.90
C HIS A 117 22.64 -1.94 -7.98
N PHE A 118 22.32 -3.09 -7.39
CA PHE A 118 23.29 -3.78 -6.52
C PHE A 118 24.55 -4.26 -7.25
N THR A 119 24.41 -4.65 -8.52
CA THR A 119 25.49 -5.27 -9.30
C THR A 119 26.02 -4.40 -10.43
N GLN A 120 25.24 -3.43 -10.90
CA GLN A 120 25.55 -2.65 -12.11
C GLN A 120 25.88 -1.18 -11.82
N GLY A 121 25.86 -0.77 -10.54
CA GLY A 121 26.08 0.61 -10.15
C GLY A 121 24.89 1.53 -10.47
N GLU A 122 25.14 2.82 -10.59
CA GLU A 122 24.11 3.80 -10.90
C GLU A 122 23.66 3.72 -12.36
N MET A 123 22.35 3.74 -12.56
CA MET A 123 21.72 3.78 -13.88
C MET A 123 20.66 4.87 -13.92
N VAL A 124 20.47 5.46 -15.10
CA VAL A 124 19.46 6.48 -15.34
C VAL A 124 18.30 5.88 -16.14
N HIS A 125 17.09 6.07 -15.61
CA HIS A 125 15.84 5.69 -16.26
C HIS A 125 15.01 6.94 -16.56
N PHE A 126 14.52 7.06 -17.80
CA PHE A 126 13.43 7.98 -18.14
C PHE A 126 12.13 7.19 -18.01
N MET A 127 11.31 7.53 -17.00
CA MET A 127 10.18 6.75 -16.57
C MET A 127 8.88 7.55 -16.65
N HIS A 128 7.83 6.89 -17.13
CA HIS A 128 6.44 7.33 -17.03
C HIS A 128 5.84 6.61 -15.83
N PRO A 129 5.75 7.27 -14.67
CA PRO A 129 5.32 6.61 -13.43
C PRO A 129 3.80 6.44 -13.43
N TYR A 130 3.31 5.27 -12.98
CA TYR A 130 1.89 4.92 -13.00
C TYR A 130 1.32 4.60 -11.64
N TYR A 131 2.10 3.88 -10.79
CA TYR A 131 1.56 3.30 -9.58
C TYR A 131 2.62 3.16 -8.49
N LEU A 132 2.17 3.25 -7.23
CA LEU A 132 2.98 2.99 -6.03
C LEU A 132 2.37 1.82 -5.26
N LYS A 133 3.17 0.79 -4.97
CA LYS A 133 2.74 -0.38 -4.21
C LYS A 133 3.67 -0.64 -3.04
N GLN A 134 3.08 -0.92 -1.89
CA GLN A 134 3.82 -1.43 -0.74
C GLN A 134 3.76 -2.96 -0.72
N TYR A 135 4.90 -3.59 -0.48
CA TYR A 135 4.99 -5.00 -0.19
C TYR A 135 6.12 -5.27 0.82
N ASN A 136 5.84 -6.05 1.83
CA ASN A 136 6.79 -6.42 2.88
C ASN A 136 7.55 -5.19 3.44
N ASN A 137 6.79 -4.17 3.85
CA ASN A 137 7.26 -2.87 4.35
C ASN A 137 8.19 -2.08 3.41
N ARG A 138 8.30 -2.43 2.12
CA ARG A 138 9.05 -1.70 1.11
C ARG A 138 8.12 -1.13 0.06
N TRP A 139 8.37 0.09 -0.39
CA TRP A 139 7.62 0.74 -1.46
C TRP A 139 8.30 0.56 -2.82
N PHE A 140 7.47 0.44 -3.83
CA PHE A 140 7.87 0.25 -5.22
C PHE A 140 7.14 1.23 -6.12
N LEU A 141 7.89 1.84 -7.04
CA LEU A 141 7.37 2.66 -8.11
C LEU A 141 7.23 1.80 -9.37
N PHE A 142 6.03 1.78 -9.93
CA PHE A 142 5.73 1.09 -11.19
C PHE A 142 5.50 2.08 -12.31
N GLY A 143 5.97 1.74 -13.49
CA GLY A 143 5.76 2.51 -14.70
C GLY A 143 6.51 1.89 -15.88
N ILE A 144 6.41 2.52 -17.05
CA ILE A 144 7.21 2.13 -18.21
C ILE A 144 8.40 3.06 -18.36
N THR A 145 9.44 2.55 -19.01
CA THR A 145 10.63 3.37 -19.33
C THR A 145 10.70 3.60 -20.84
N GLU A 146 11.41 4.66 -21.25
CA GLU A 146 11.65 4.93 -22.68
C GLU A 146 12.33 3.76 -23.41
N ARG A 147 13.08 2.93 -22.70
CA ARG A 147 13.74 1.75 -23.26
C ARG A 147 12.82 0.52 -23.37
N LYS A 148 11.75 0.48 -22.54
CA LYS A 148 10.84 -0.67 -22.42
C LYS A 148 9.43 -0.14 -22.25
N LYS A 149 8.75 0.10 -23.37
CA LYS A 149 7.40 0.72 -23.38
C LYS A 149 6.27 -0.27 -23.19
N ASP A 150 6.52 -1.55 -23.48
CA ASP A 150 5.50 -2.60 -23.41
C ASP A 150 5.52 -3.37 -22.08
N VAL A 151 6.39 -2.97 -21.16
CA VAL A 151 6.66 -3.71 -19.94
C VAL A 151 6.79 -2.81 -18.75
N LEU A 152 6.06 -3.17 -17.70
CA LEU A 152 6.20 -2.51 -16.41
C LEU A 152 7.59 -2.76 -15.81
N THR A 153 8.22 -1.67 -15.45
CA THR A 153 9.44 -1.67 -14.63
C THR A 153 9.05 -1.33 -13.21
N ASN A 154 9.52 -2.09 -12.23
CA ASN A 154 9.38 -1.77 -10.83
C ASN A 154 10.72 -1.29 -10.27
N LEU A 155 10.68 -0.20 -9.52
CA LEU A 155 11.83 0.39 -8.85
C LEU A 155 11.56 0.50 -7.36
N PRO A 156 12.22 -0.29 -6.49
CA PRO A 156 12.22 -0.05 -5.05
C PRO A 156 12.67 1.37 -4.72
N LEU A 157 11.90 2.08 -3.87
CA LEU A 157 12.16 3.48 -3.55
C LEU A 157 13.47 3.67 -2.79
N ASP A 158 13.86 2.70 -1.98
CA ASP A 158 15.11 2.71 -1.19
C ASP A 158 16.40 2.70 -2.03
N ARG A 159 16.28 2.49 -3.35
CA ARG A 159 17.41 2.54 -4.29
C ARG A 159 17.35 3.72 -5.24
N ILE A 160 16.39 4.59 -5.09
CA ILE A 160 16.29 5.82 -5.87
C ILE A 160 17.23 6.85 -5.27
N VAL A 161 18.26 7.22 -6.02
CA VAL A 161 19.26 8.22 -5.61
C VAL A 161 18.78 9.64 -5.90
N LYS A 162 18.13 9.86 -7.05
CA LYS A 162 17.66 11.16 -7.48
C LYS A 162 16.44 11.07 -8.39
N ILE A 163 15.53 12.02 -8.22
CA ILE A 163 14.33 12.17 -9.05
C ILE A 163 14.32 13.59 -9.63
N GLU A 164 14.21 13.70 -10.95
CA GLU A 164 14.15 14.97 -11.67
C GLU A 164 12.98 14.93 -12.67
N PRO A 165 12.03 15.89 -12.64
CA PRO A 165 11.02 15.98 -13.67
C PRO A 165 11.67 16.41 -14.99
N VAL A 166 11.18 15.88 -16.11
CA VAL A 166 11.67 16.21 -17.45
C VAL A 166 10.51 16.60 -18.36
N HIS A 167 10.79 17.54 -19.26
CA HIS A 167 9.82 17.98 -20.27
C HIS A 167 9.81 17.00 -21.44
N MET A 168 9.10 15.89 -21.25
CA MET A 168 8.86 14.89 -22.27
C MET A 168 7.36 14.58 -22.35
N ALA A 169 6.89 14.12 -23.52
CA ALA A 169 5.51 13.68 -23.68
C ALA A 169 5.26 12.46 -22.79
N TYR A 170 4.26 12.57 -21.91
CA TYR A 170 3.88 11.45 -21.04
C TYR A 170 3.10 10.41 -21.82
N ILE A 171 3.46 9.15 -21.66
CA ILE A 171 2.73 8.01 -22.20
C ILE A 171 1.73 7.56 -21.11
N PRO A 172 0.41 7.71 -21.34
CA PRO A 172 -0.58 7.27 -20.36
C PRO A 172 -0.60 5.74 -20.24
N ASN A 173 -0.96 5.26 -19.07
CA ASN A 173 -1.22 3.84 -18.87
C ASN A 173 -2.55 3.45 -19.57
N THR A 174 -2.46 2.59 -20.57
CA THR A 174 -3.61 2.02 -21.28
C THR A 174 -3.61 0.49 -21.26
N ASN A 175 -2.55 -0.13 -20.72
CA ASN A 175 -2.29 -1.55 -20.88
C ASN A 175 -2.29 -2.33 -19.56
N PHE A 176 -2.22 -1.64 -18.43
CA PHE A 176 -2.06 -2.30 -17.13
C PHE A 176 -3.19 -1.91 -16.19
N ASP A 177 -3.97 -2.88 -15.78
CA ASP A 177 -4.92 -2.74 -14.69
C ASP A 177 -4.24 -3.14 -13.38
N PHE A 178 -4.01 -2.17 -12.49
CA PHE A 178 -3.32 -2.44 -11.24
C PHE A 178 -4.21 -3.11 -10.17
N GLU A 179 -5.51 -3.20 -10.39
CA GLU A 179 -6.39 -3.99 -9.53
C GLU A 179 -6.19 -5.49 -9.81
N GLU A 180 -5.95 -5.86 -11.09
CA GLU A 180 -5.77 -7.25 -11.52
C GLU A 180 -4.29 -7.65 -11.69
N TYR A 181 -3.40 -6.69 -11.94
CA TYR A 181 -2.00 -6.96 -12.32
C TYR A 181 -1.23 -7.83 -11.32
N PHE A 182 -1.63 -7.81 -10.07
CA PHE A 182 -0.96 -8.55 -8.99
C PHE A 182 -1.75 -9.76 -8.50
N ASP A 183 -2.88 -10.09 -9.13
CA ASP A 183 -3.78 -11.16 -8.66
C ASP A 183 -3.16 -12.56 -8.74
N ASP A 184 -2.18 -12.74 -9.60
CA ASP A 184 -1.54 -14.03 -9.81
C ASP A 184 -0.13 -14.12 -9.18
N VAL A 185 0.27 -13.16 -8.35
CA VAL A 185 1.62 -13.16 -7.75
C VAL A 185 1.60 -12.96 -6.25
N VAL A 186 2.45 -13.68 -5.56
CA VAL A 186 2.85 -13.35 -4.20
C VAL A 186 3.98 -12.31 -4.31
N GLY A 187 3.67 -11.05 -3.99
CA GLY A 187 4.67 -9.98 -4.03
C GLY A 187 4.45 -8.91 -5.09
N VAL A 188 5.52 -8.51 -5.74
CA VAL A 188 5.55 -7.37 -6.68
C VAL A 188 6.23 -7.70 -8.02
N SER A 189 6.80 -8.88 -8.14
CA SER A 189 7.53 -9.30 -9.35
C SER A 189 6.63 -10.16 -10.21
N VAL A 190 6.04 -9.56 -11.24
CA VAL A 190 5.24 -10.29 -12.24
C VAL A 190 6.18 -10.78 -13.34
N PRO A 191 6.28 -12.10 -13.59
CA PRO A 191 7.09 -12.64 -14.67
C PRO A 191 6.60 -12.18 -16.04
N TRP A 192 7.51 -12.01 -16.98
CA TRP A 192 7.21 -11.56 -18.35
C TRP A 192 6.67 -12.67 -19.24
N THR A 193 6.90 -13.90 -18.87
CA THR A 193 6.54 -15.10 -19.60
C THR A 193 6.05 -16.17 -18.64
N GLY A 194 5.27 -17.10 -19.15
CA GLY A 194 4.64 -18.13 -18.36
C GLY A 194 3.21 -17.77 -17.99
N GLU A 195 2.60 -18.62 -17.24
CA GLU A 195 1.25 -18.49 -16.71
C GLU A 195 1.24 -18.88 -15.23
N PRO A 196 0.28 -18.41 -14.43
CA PRO A 196 0.11 -18.90 -13.07
C PRO A 196 -0.23 -20.38 -13.09
N GLU A 197 0.34 -21.13 -12.17
CA GLU A 197 0.16 -22.58 -12.08
C GLU A 197 -0.23 -23.03 -10.67
N PRO A 198 -0.85 -24.20 -10.53
CA PRO A 198 -1.23 -24.75 -9.23
C PRO A 198 0.00 -25.11 -8.38
N VAL A 199 0.18 -24.40 -7.29
CA VAL A 199 1.17 -24.70 -6.24
C VAL A 199 0.48 -25.39 -5.09
N VAL A 200 0.84 -26.66 -4.84
CA VAL A 200 0.25 -27.49 -3.79
C VAL A 200 1.25 -27.65 -2.66
N LEU A 201 0.85 -27.24 -1.48
CA LEU A 201 1.67 -27.23 -0.27
C LEU A 201 1.00 -28.08 0.81
N ARG A 202 1.80 -28.91 1.51
CA ARG A 202 1.40 -29.60 2.72
C ARG A 202 2.06 -28.93 3.92
N PHE A 203 1.27 -28.65 4.92
CA PHE A 203 1.74 -28.14 6.20
C PHE A 203 1.64 -29.22 7.28
N ASP A 204 2.39 -29.06 8.35
CA ASP A 204 2.15 -29.84 9.55
C ASP A 204 0.86 -29.37 10.27
N LYS A 205 0.39 -30.19 11.21
CA LYS A 205 -0.84 -29.90 11.98
C LYS A 205 -0.72 -28.65 12.86
N GLU A 206 0.49 -28.27 13.22
CA GLU A 206 0.74 -27.13 14.09
C GLU A 206 0.61 -25.80 13.31
N ARG A 207 1.13 -25.73 12.09
CA ARG A 207 1.13 -24.52 11.27
C ARG A 207 -0.10 -24.36 10.38
N TYR A 208 -0.74 -25.45 10.02
CA TYR A 208 -1.89 -25.44 9.13
C TYR A 208 -3.01 -24.46 9.55
N PRO A 209 -3.46 -24.40 10.85
CA PRO A 209 -4.50 -23.46 11.25
C PRO A 209 -4.14 -21.99 10.98
N TYR A 210 -2.89 -21.63 11.14
CA TYR A 210 -2.41 -20.26 10.87
C TYR A 210 -2.49 -19.91 9.39
N VAL A 211 -2.15 -20.86 8.51
CA VAL A 211 -2.19 -20.66 7.06
C VAL A 211 -3.63 -20.57 6.55
N ILE A 212 -4.57 -21.30 7.16
CA ILE A 212 -5.99 -21.19 6.82
C ILE A 212 -6.58 -19.86 7.28
N THR A 213 -6.21 -19.37 8.49
CA THR A 213 -6.73 -18.10 9.03
C THR A 213 -6.07 -16.86 8.42
N LYS A 214 -4.84 -17.01 7.90
CA LYS A 214 -4.10 -15.97 7.19
C LYS A 214 -3.58 -16.55 5.86
N PRO A 215 -4.42 -16.59 4.81
CA PRO A 215 -4.02 -17.13 3.52
C PRO A 215 -2.76 -16.48 2.95
N LEU A 216 -1.93 -17.28 2.29
CA LEU A 216 -0.71 -16.82 1.62
C LEU A 216 -1.02 -15.96 0.39
N HIS A 217 -2.17 -16.25 -0.25
CA HIS A 217 -2.62 -15.57 -1.46
C HIS A 217 -4.16 -15.66 -1.57
N PRO A 218 -4.86 -14.69 -2.18
CA PRO A 218 -6.31 -14.75 -2.39
C PRO A 218 -6.81 -15.99 -3.13
N SER A 219 -6.00 -16.55 -4.04
CA SER A 219 -6.34 -17.81 -4.74
C SER A 219 -6.22 -19.07 -3.89
N GLN A 220 -5.89 -18.96 -2.60
CA GLN A 220 -5.72 -20.12 -1.73
C GLN A 220 -7.02 -20.87 -1.52
N ILE A 221 -6.98 -22.19 -1.76
CA ILE A 221 -8.06 -23.10 -1.42
C ILE A 221 -7.55 -24.21 -0.51
N GLU A 222 -8.42 -24.69 0.38
CA GLU A 222 -8.19 -25.89 1.19
C GLU A 222 -8.45 -27.11 0.30
N LEU A 223 -7.40 -27.88 -0.04
CA LEU A 223 -7.51 -29.04 -0.93
C LEU A 223 -7.80 -30.33 -0.16
N ASP A 224 -7.15 -30.52 0.98
CA ASP A 224 -7.35 -31.69 1.85
C ASP A 224 -7.07 -31.29 3.31
N LYS A 225 -8.14 -31.16 4.08
CA LYS A 225 -8.09 -30.74 5.48
C LYS A 225 -7.40 -31.77 6.37
N ASP A 226 -7.66 -33.05 6.16
CA ASP A 226 -7.17 -34.12 7.04
C ASP A 226 -5.64 -34.27 6.88
N ASN A 227 -5.13 -34.05 5.68
CA ASN A 227 -3.72 -34.09 5.35
C ASN A 227 -3.05 -32.72 5.35
N CYS A 228 -3.76 -31.65 5.76
CA CYS A 228 -3.24 -30.28 5.87
C CYS A 228 -2.68 -29.74 4.54
N ILE A 229 -3.41 -29.95 3.43
CA ILE A 229 -2.98 -29.57 2.08
C ILE A 229 -3.78 -28.38 1.58
N ILE A 230 -3.07 -27.36 1.08
CA ILE A 230 -3.63 -26.21 0.39
C ILE A 230 -3.14 -26.15 -1.06
N GLN A 231 -3.85 -25.42 -1.88
CA GLN A 231 -3.43 -25.05 -3.23
C GLN A 231 -3.53 -23.55 -3.44
N LEU A 232 -2.54 -23.00 -4.11
CA LEU A 232 -2.53 -21.64 -4.67
C LEU A 232 -2.52 -21.75 -6.19
N ASN A 233 -3.00 -20.72 -6.90
CA ASN A 233 -2.80 -20.56 -8.34
C ASN A 233 -2.02 -19.27 -8.56
N VAL A 234 -0.70 -19.36 -8.79
CA VAL A 234 0.21 -18.22 -8.81
C VAL A 234 1.43 -18.47 -9.69
N PHE A 235 2.07 -17.39 -10.14
CA PHE A 235 3.38 -17.48 -10.75
C PHE A 235 4.45 -17.93 -9.76
N LEU A 236 5.41 -18.71 -10.24
CA LEU A 236 6.59 -19.10 -9.45
C LEU A 236 7.57 -17.93 -9.40
N THR A 237 7.59 -17.21 -8.30
CA THR A 237 8.42 -16.02 -8.08
C THR A 237 9.38 -16.22 -6.91
N PRO A 238 10.51 -15.48 -6.86
CA PRO A 238 11.39 -15.49 -5.70
C PRO A 238 10.70 -15.08 -4.39
N GLU A 239 9.69 -14.21 -4.49
CA GLU A 239 8.89 -13.79 -3.33
C GLU A 239 8.02 -14.94 -2.80
N LEU A 240 7.39 -15.72 -3.70
CA LEU A 240 6.67 -16.93 -3.32
C LEU A 240 7.59 -17.93 -2.63
N GLU A 241 8.76 -18.19 -3.22
CA GLU A 241 9.76 -19.08 -2.61
C GLU A 241 10.17 -18.60 -1.21
N SER A 242 10.41 -17.30 -1.04
CA SER A 242 10.76 -16.71 0.26
C SER A 242 9.65 -16.87 1.29
N VAL A 243 8.39 -16.70 0.89
CA VAL A 243 7.24 -16.92 1.77
C VAL A 243 7.15 -18.38 2.19
N ILE A 244 7.30 -19.32 1.25
CA ILE A 244 7.29 -20.76 1.57
C ILE A 244 8.47 -21.11 2.50
N PHE A 245 9.70 -20.65 2.20
CA PHE A 245 10.87 -20.89 3.05
C PHE A 245 10.72 -20.33 4.48
N SER A 246 9.92 -19.28 4.67
CA SER A 246 9.70 -18.71 6.01
C SER A 246 9.00 -19.67 6.98
N TYR A 247 8.38 -20.73 6.47
CA TYR A 247 7.77 -21.79 7.28
C TYR A 247 8.77 -22.89 7.69
N GLY A 248 9.98 -22.87 7.11
CA GLY A 248 11.04 -23.83 7.46
C GLY A 248 10.65 -25.28 7.16
N ASP A 249 10.78 -26.14 8.17
CA ASP A 249 10.47 -27.58 8.10
C ASP A 249 8.97 -27.90 8.26
N HIS A 250 8.15 -26.88 8.52
CA HIS A 250 6.70 -27.04 8.68
C HIS A 250 5.91 -27.13 7.37
N VAL A 251 6.59 -26.97 6.21
CA VAL A 251 5.95 -26.97 4.89
C VAL A 251 6.67 -27.89 3.91
N GLU A 252 5.90 -28.59 3.10
CA GLU A 252 6.41 -29.38 1.98
C GLU A 252 5.74 -28.95 0.67
N VAL A 253 6.55 -28.68 -0.35
CA VAL A 253 6.06 -28.44 -1.71
C VAL A 253 5.72 -29.78 -2.36
N LEU A 254 4.46 -30.00 -2.70
CA LEU A 254 4.00 -31.20 -3.40
C LEU A 254 3.97 -31.00 -4.92
N LYS A 255 3.56 -29.81 -5.38
CA LYS A 255 3.49 -29.42 -6.80
C LYS A 255 3.82 -27.93 -6.96
N PRO A 256 4.28 -27.50 -8.13
CA PRO A 256 4.73 -28.35 -9.26
C PRO A 256 6.08 -29.02 -8.97
N ALA A 257 6.44 -30.00 -9.80
CA ALA A 257 7.70 -30.74 -9.64
C ALA A 257 8.94 -29.82 -9.78
N THR A 258 8.85 -28.80 -10.59
CA THR A 258 9.90 -27.79 -10.78
C THR A 258 10.20 -27.03 -9.49
N LEU A 259 9.16 -26.54 -8.82
CA LEU A 259 9.28 -25.83 -7.54
C LEU A 259 9.80 -26.80 -6.45
N ARG A 260 9.25 -28.02 -6.39
CA ARG A 260 9.71 -29.05 -5.44
C ARG A 260 11.20 -29.32 -5.59
N GLU A 261 11.68 -29.46 -6.83
CA GLU A 261 13.10 -29.70 -7.10
C GLU A 261 13.97 -28.50 -6.70
N THR A 262 13.50 -27.26 -6.95
CA THR A 262 14.17 -26.04 -6.48
C THR A 262 14.32 -26.03 -4.95
N PHE A 263 13.26 -26.42 -4.23
CA PHE A 263 13.31 -26.52 -2.76
C PHE A 263 14.26 -27.61 -2.29
N ARG A 264 14.26 -28.79 -2.94
CA ARG A 264 15.18 -29.90 -2.63
C ARG A 264 16.63 -29.42 -2.74
N GLN A 265 17.00 -28.77 -3.85
CA GLN A 265 18.36 -28.27 -4.06
C GLN A 265 18.76 -27.19 -3.04
N LYS A 266 17.88 -26.26 -2.74
CA LYS A 266 18.14 -25.20 -1.76
C LYS A 266 18.28 -25.73 -0.34
N THR A 267 17.45 -26.71 0.04
CA THR A 267 17.56 -27.38 1.36
C THR A 267 18.83 -28.20 1.48
N GLU A 268 19.28 -28.86 0.42
CA GLU A 268 20.57 -29.54 0.39
C GLU A 268 21.75 -28.57 0.62
N ILE A 269 21.75 -27.45 -0.08
CA ILE A 269 22.76 -26.37 0.14
C ILE A 269 22.69 -25.83 1.58
N MET A 270 21.49 -25.66 2.13
CA MET A 270 21.34 -25.25 3.52
C MET A 270 21.89 -26.29 4.48
N PHE A 271 21.58 -27.56 4.27
CA PHE A 271 22.08 -28.65 5.09
C PHE A 271 23.61 -28.71 5.07
N GLU A 272 24.24 -28.60 3.89
CA GLU A 272 25.68 -28.55 3.78
C GLU A 272 26.31 -27.38 4.56
N ARG A 273 25.71 -26.17 4.47
CA ARG A 273 26.20 -24.99 5.21
C ARG A 273 26.18 -25.16 6.72
N TYR A 274 25.17 -25.85 7.25
CA TYR A 274 25.07 -26.11 8.69
C TYR A 274 25.92 -27.31 9.14
N ASN A 275 26.33 -28.17 8.24
CA ASN A 275 27.23 -29.32 8.53
C ASN A 275 28.70 -29.02 8.27
N CYS A 276 29.07 -27.93 7.59
CA CYS A 276 30.45 -27.50 7.55
C CYS A 276 30.83 -27.04 8.97
N ALA A 277 31.54 -27.88 9.71
CA ALA A 277 32.22 -27.45 10.92
C ALA A 277 33.24 -26.36 10.55
N GLU A 278 33.30 -25.30 11.35
CA GLU A 278 34.34 -24.26 11.26
C GLU A 278 35.73 -24.82 11.35
#